data_a58a34591528d2825df55ad98bbf4e10
#
_entry.id   a58a34591528d2825df55ad98bbf4e10
#
_cell.length_a   1.000
_cell.length_b   1.000
_cell.length_c   1.000
_cell.angle_alpha   90.00
_cell.angle_beta   90.00
_cell.angle_gamma   90.00
#
_symmetry.space_group_name_H-M   'P 1'
#
loop_
_entity.id
_entity.type
_entity.pdbx_description
1 polymer ?
#
loop_
_entity_poly.entity_id
_entity_poly.type
_entity_poly.pdbx_seq_one_letter_code
_entity_poly.pdbx_strand_id
1 'polypeptide(L)'
;MKYVMAWTTRFGGSGKENEETAERALQLFSKWQAPAGSTFHQFVGRLDGDGGFAVVETDDPAELLDGTGKFAPFNVFQVYPVVDMTDWVQTTQAGVEFRGSIT
;
A
#
# COMPACT_ATOMS: atom_id res chain seq x y z
N MET A 1 13.39 3.67 -2.54
CA MET A 1 12.34 3.62 -3.55
C MET A 1 10.98 3.74 -2.89
N LYS A 2 10.02 4.35 -3.54
CA LYS A 2 8.67 4.52 -3.01
C LYS A 2 7.72 3.47 -3.54
N TYR A 3 6.77 3.09 -2.70
CA TYR A 3 5.71 2.14 -3.03
C TYR A 3 4.38 2.69 -2.53
N VAL A 4 3.33 2.44 -3.29
CA VAL A 4 1.96 2.64 -2.81
C VAL A 4 1.41 1.27 -2.44
N MET A 5 0.98 1.13 -1.19
CA MET A 5 0.27 -0.04 -0.72
C MET A 5 -1.21 0.31 -0.62
N ALA A 6 -2.05 -0.45 -1.29
CA ALA A 6 -3.49 -0.33 -1.16
C ALA A 6 -4.00 -1.61 -0.52
N TRP A 7 -4.93 -1.50 0.41
CA TRP A 7 -5.57 -2.68 0.97
C TRP A 7 -7.08 -2.52 0.98
N THR A 8 -7.73 -3.66 0.84
CA THR A 8 -9.18 -3.76 0.94
C THR A 8 -9.49 -4.82 1.98
N THR A 9 -10.44 -4.54 2.88
CA THR A 9 -10.81 -5.50 3.92
C THR A 9 -11.46 -6.74 3.33
N ARG A 10 -11.15 -7.90 3.94
CA ARG A 10 -11.80 -9.15 3.62
C ARG A 10 -13.04 -9.26 4.50
N PHE A 11 -14.20 -9.23 3.87
CA PHE A 11 -15.45 -9.51 4.55
C PHE A 11 -15.96 -10.89 4.11
N GLY A 12 -16.41 -11.67 5.08
CA GLY A 12 -17.02 -12.98 4.85
C GLY A 12 -17.76 -13.40 6.09
N GLY A 13 -18.79 -14.20 5.93
CA GLY A 13 -19.59 -14.67 7.06
C GLY A 13 -20.62 -13.65 7.54
N SER A 14 -21.03 -13.80 8.80
CA SER A 14 -22.05 -12.96 9.43
C SER A 14 -21.51 -11.63 9.90
N GLY A 15 -22.40 -10.70 10.26
CA GLY A 15 -21.99 -9.44 10.90
C GLY A 15 -21.18 -9.65 12.16
N LYS A 16 -21.56 -10.65 12.96
CA LYS A 16 -20.83 -11.02 14.18
C LYS A 16 -19.41 -11.48 13.88
N GLU A 17 -19.25 -12.34 12.89
CA GLU A 17 -17.94 -12.84 12.49
C GLU A 17 -17.06 -11.71 11.95
N ASN A 18 -17.64 -10.80 11.16
CA ASN A 18 -16.92 -9.64 10.64
C ASN A 18 -16.49 -8.70 11.76
N GLU A 19 -17.33 -8.50 12.76
CA GLU A 19 -16.99 -7.69 13.95
C GLU A 19 -15.84 -8.31 14.73
N GLU A 20 -15.85 -9.60 14.96
CA GLU A 20 -14.77 -10.33 15.64
C GLU A 20 -13.45 -10.23 14.85
N THR A 21 -13.52 -10.35 13.54
CA THR A 21 -12.37 -10.21 12.66
C THR A 21 -11.79 -8.79 12.71
N ALA A 22 -12.63 -7.78 12.64
CA ALA A 22 -12.21 -6.38 12.74
C ALA A 22 -11.57 -6.10 14.10
N GLU A 23 -12.14 -6.58 15.17
CA GLU A 23 -11.59 -6.43 16.52
C GLU A 23 -10.21 -7.05 16.63
N ARG A 24 -10.03 -8.27 16.10
CA ARG A 24 -8.74 -8.95 16.09
C ARG A 24 -7.70 -8.19 15.28
N ALA A 25 -8.08 -7.69 14.11
CA ALA A 25 -7.18 -6.90 13.27
C ALA A 25 -6.73 -5.63 13.99
N LEU A 26 -7.63 -4.93 14.66
CA LEU A 26 -7.31 -3.72 15.43
C LEU A 26 -6.37 -4.02 16.60
N GLN A 27 -6.58 -5.14 17.30
CA GLN A 27 -5.68 -5.57 18.39
C GLN A 27 -4.26 -5.81 17.88
N LEU A 28 -4.13 -6.49 16.74
CA LEU A 28 -2.83 -6.74 16.14
C LEU A 28 -2.17 -5.45 15.66
N PHE A 29 -2.95 -4.58 15.04
CA PHE A 29 -2.46 -3.29 14.56
C PHE A 29 -1.93 -2.41 15.68
N SER A 30 -2.59 -2.44 16.85
CA SER A 30 -2.16 -1.64 18.00
C SER A 30 -0.79 -2.03 18.52
N LYS A 31 -0.32 -3.24 18.22
CA LYS A 31 0.97 -3.78 18.64
C LYS A 31 2.01 -3.82 17.52
N TRP A 32 1.58 -3.54 16.30
CA TRP A 32 2.46 -3.59 15.16
C TRP A 32 3.34 -2.34 15.10
N GLN A 33 4.60 -2.54 14.75
CA GLN A 33 5.55 -1.47 14.47
C GLN A 33 6.11 -1.68 13.07
N ALA A 34 6.15 -0.61 12.30
CA ALA A 34 6.75 -0.66 10.98
C ALA A 34 8.25 -0.97 11.09
N PRO A 35 8.83 -1.72 10.13
CA PRO A 35 10.26 -1.94 10.09
C PRO A 35 11.04 -0.63 10.11
N ALA A 36 12.17 -0.60 10.82
CA ALA A 36 12.96 0.62 11.04
C ALA A 36 13.49 1.23 9.73
N GLY A 37 13.72 0.41 8.70
CA GLY A 37 14.19 0.85 7.40
C GLY A 37 13.10 1.39 6.47
N SER A 38 11.84 1.37 6.91
CA SER A 38 10.69 1.83 6.13
C SER A 38 10.18 3.15 6.67
N THR A 39 9.96 4.11 5.77
CA THR A 39 9.37 5.41 6.10
C THR A 39 7.96 5.48 5.53
N PHE A 40 6.97 5.63 6.38
CA PHE A 40 5.59 5.84 5.97
C PHE A 40 5.34 7.34 5.79
N HIS A 41 5.29 7.79 4.53
CA HIS A 41 4.99 9.19 4.22
C HIS A 41 3.51 9.52 4.37
N GLN A 42 2.66 8.54 4.06
CA GLN A 42 1.21 8.64 4.20
C GLN A 42 0.69 7.30 4.69
N PHE A 43 -0.29 7.34 5.57
CA PHE A 43 -0.99 6.15 6.04
C PHE A 43 -2.43 6.58 6.31
N VAL A 44 -3.32 6.31 5.38
CA VAL A 44 -4.66 6.87 5.38
C VAL A 44 -5.72 5.79 5.16
N GLY A 45 -6.85 5.93 5.82
CA GLY A 45 -8.00 5.05 5.65
C GLY A 45 -9.01 5.65 4.69
N ARG A 46 -9.71 4.78 3.97
CA ARG A 46 -10.81 5.18 3.08
C ARG A 46 -12.02 5.60 3.91
N LEU A 47 -12.75 6.60 3.43
CA LEU A 47 -13.95 7.06 4.12
C LEU A 47 -15.11 6.07 4.05
N ASP A 48 -15.08 5.11 3.13
CA ASP A 48 -16.07 4.03 3.05
C ASP A 48 -15.79 2.89 4.05
N GLY A 49 -14.65 2.94 4.74
CA GLY A 49 -14.28 1.92 5.72
C GLY A 49 -13.72 0.62 5.14
N ASP A 50 -13.61 0.50 3.83
CA ASP A 50 -13.25 -0.75 3.15
C ASP A 50 -11.73 -0.93 2.94
N GLY A 51 -10.92 -0.11 3.53
CA GLY A 51 -9.48 -0.24 3.40
C GLY A 51 -8.77 1.08 3.49
N GLY A 52 -7.61 1.16 2.87
CA GLY A 52 -6.79 2.36 2.91
C GLY A 52 -5.59 2.30 1.99
N PHE A 53 -4.72 3.27 2.17
CA PHE A 53 -3.52 3.45 1.36
C PHE A 53 -2.35 3.83 2.25
N ALA A 54 -1.15 3.40 1.84
CA ALA A 54 0.09 3.88 2.43
C ALA A 54 1.07 4.24 1.31
N VAL A 55 1.83 5.30 1.53
CA VAL A 55 2.98 5.62 0.69
C VAL A 55 4.21 5.33 1.55
N VAL A 56 4.99 4.34 1.15
CA VAL A 56 6.12 3.82 1.92
C VAL A 56 7.39 3.93 1.11
N GLU A 57 8.43 4.40 1.75
CA GLU A 57 9.78 4.44 1.16
C GLU A 57 10.68 3.47 1.89
N THR A 58 11.39 2.63 1.14
CA THR A 58 12.36 1.69 1.69
C THR A 58 13.41 1.32 0.63
N ASP A 59 14.61 1.00 1.08
CA ASP A 59 15.66 0.43 0.22
C ASP A 59 15.58 -1.08 0.14
N ASP A 60 14.80 -1.71 1.01
CA ASP A 60 14.58 -3.15 1.04
C ASP A 60 13.10 -3.46 0.82
N PRO A 61 12.69 -3.79 -0.42
CA PRO A 61 11.29 -4.10 -0.71
C PRO A 61 10.74 -5.28 0.12
N ALA A 62 11.60 -6.19 0.58
CA ALA A 62 11.15 -7.30 1.40
C ALA A 62 10.55 -6.84 2.74
N GLU A 63 10.91 -5.64 3.23
CA GLU A 63 10.29 -5.08 4.43
C GLU A 63 8.79 -4.85 4.28
N LEU A 64 8.30 -4.67 3.06
CA LEU A 64 6.87 -4.49 2.81
C LEU A 64 6.07 -5.75 3.14
N LEU A 65 6.71 -6.93 3.07
CA LEU A 65 6.08 -8.18 3.44
C LEU A 65 5.80 -8.29 4.94
N ASP A 66 6.47 -7.50 5.76
CA ASP A 66 6.18 -7.50 7.20
C ASP A 66 4.72 -7.14 7.48
N GLY A 67 4.25 -6.04 6.91
CA GLY A 67 2.86 -5.62 7.09
C GLY A 67 1.87 -6.48 6.32
N THR A 68 2.15 -6.74 5.04
CA THR A 68 1.22 -7.52 4.20
C THR A 68 1.08 -8.95 4.71
N GLY A 69 2.18 -9.55 5.18
CA GLY A 69 2.14 -10.92 5.73
C GLY A 69 1.38 -11.01 7.04
N LYS A 70 1.57 -10.04 7.94
CA LYS A 70 0.88 -10.02 9.24
C LYS A 70 -0.61 -9.77 9.14
N PHE A 71 -1.05 -8.99 8.15
CA PHE A 71 -2.44 -8.59 8.00
C PHE A 71 -3.16 -9.24 6.82
N ALA A 72 -2.51 -10.17 6.11
CA ALA A 72 -3.09 -10.88 4.98
C ALA A 72 -4.42 -11.61 5.31
N PRO A 73 -4.63 -12.19 6.51
CA PRO A 73 -5.91 -12.80 6.82
C PRO A 73 -7.08 -11.84 6.82
N PHE A 74 -6.83 -10.54 7.04
CA PHE A 74 -7.86 -9.52 7.20
C PHE A 74 -8.02 -8.65 5.96
N ASN A 75 -7.01 -8.59 5.09
CA ASN A 75 -6.98 -7.64 3.97
C ASN A 75 -6.42 -8.27 2.71
N VAL A 76 -6.90 -7.77 1.58
CA VAL A 76 -6.27 -7.99 0.28
C VAL A 76 -5.36 -6.80 0.01
N PHE A 77 -4.09 -7.05 -0.28
CA PHE A 77 -3.10 -6.01 -0.53
C PHE A 77 -2.73 -5.93 -2.01
N GLN A 78 -2.51 -4.71 -2.46
CA GLN A 78 -1.87 -4.42 -3.73
C GLN A 78 -0.71 -3.48 -3.46
N VAL A 79 0.45 -3.76 -4.04
CA VAL A 79 1.66 -2.96 -3.81
C VAL A 79 2.23 -2.57 -5.17
N TYR A 80 2.41 -1.27 -5.36
CA TYR A 80 2.92 -0.71 -6.61
C TYR A 80 4.19 0.07 -6.36
N PRO A 81 5.29 -0.23 -7.07
CA PRO A 81 6.43 0.67 -7.11
C PRO A 81 6.05 1.94 -7.86
N VAL A 82 6.44 3.09 -7.33
CA VAL A 82 6.09 4.38 -7.92
C VAL A 82 7.29 5.31 -7.96
N VAL A 83 7.23 6.30 -8.82
CA VAL A 83 8.17 7.41 -8.86
C VAL A 83 7.43 8.72 -8.63
N ASP A 84 8.15 9.76 -8.24
CA ASP A 84 7.54 11.07 -8.09
C ASP A 84 7.02 11.58 -9.44
N MET A 85 5.98 12.40 -9.40
CA MET A 85 5.32 12.88 -10.60
C MET A 85 6.27 13.67 -11.50
N THR A 86 7.25 14.38 -10.94
CA THR A 86 8.26 15.07 -11.73
C THR A 86 9.07 14.13 -12.61
N ASP A 87 9.49 12.99 -12.07
CA ASP A 87 10.23 11.97 -12.82
C ASP A 87 9.33 11.32 -13.88
N TRP A 88 8.08 11.05 -13.50
CA TRP A 88 7.08 10.49 -14.42
C TRP A 88 6.87 11.40 -15.63
N VAL A 89 6.69 12.70 -15.39
CA VAL A 89 6.48 13.70 -16.45
C VAL A 89 7.69 13.78 -17.37
N GLN A 90 8.90 13.84 -16.82
CA GLN A 90 10.13 13.90 -17.61
C GLN A 90 10.29 12.66 -18.51
N THR A 91 10.08 11.49 -17.99
CA THR A 91 10.19 10.24 -18.73
C THR A 91 9.11 10.15 -19.81
N THR A 92 7.90 10.58 -19.51
CA THR A 92 6.80 10.60 -20.47
C THR A 92 7.10 11.58 -21.61
N GLN A 93 7.62 12.77 -21.28
CA GLN A 93 8.02 13.76 -22.29
C GLN A 93 9.14 13.23 -23.19
N ALA A 94 10.14 12.56 -22.63
CA ALA A 94 11.18 11.92 -23.40
C ALA A 94 10.61 10.85 -24.36
N GLY A 95 9.59 10.13 -23.93
CA GLY A 95 8.88 9.17 -24.78
C GLY A 95 8.16 9.83 -25.96
N VAL A 96 7.53 10.98 -25.72
CA VAL A 96 6.88 11.78 -26.78
C VAL A 96 7.91 12.24 -27.80
N GLU A 97 9.05 12.75 -27.34
CA GLU A 97 10.13 13.21 -28.20
C GLU A 97 10.73 12.07 -29.02
N PHE A 98 10.94 10.93 -28.38
CA PHE A 98 11.43 9.73 -29.06
C PHE A 98 10.51 9.31 -30.21
N ARG A 99 9.20 9.22 -29.94
CA ARG A 99 8.23 8.85 -30.98
C ARG A 99 8.18 9.87 -32.12
N GLY A 100 8.30 11.16 -31.80
CA GLY A 100 8.33 12.23 -32.81
C GLY A 100 9.56 12.18 -33.70
N SER A 101 10.68 11.63 -33.22
CA SER A 101 11.93 11.55 -33.97
C SER A 101 11.93 10.47 -35.08
N ILE A 102 10.96 9.57 -35.07
CA ILE A 102 10.94 8.39 -35.95
C ILE A 102 10.05 8.60 -37.17
N THR A 103 9.39 9.68 -37.29
CA THR A 103 8.53 9.97 -38.46
C THR A 103 9.36 10.21 -39.76
#